data_d5d98436969ee163980fc5b7932a2bf0
#
_entry.id   d5d98436969ee163980fc5b7932a2bf0
#
_cell.length_a   1.000
_cell.length_b   1.000
_cell.length_c   1.000
_cell.angle_alpha   90.00
_cell.angle_beta   90.00
_cell.angle_gamma   90.00
#
_symmetry.space_group_name_H-M   'P 1'
#
loop_
_entity.id
_entity.type
_entity.pdbx_description
1 polymer ?
#
loop_
_entity_poly.entity_id
_entity_poly.type
_entity_poly.pdbx_seq_one_letter_code
_entity_poly.pdbx_strand_id
1 'polypeptide(L)'
;MSFPFDALRRRPDLEGPDLLPFDAADRLILDESAESRAAAHDGDLVVIGDGYGALTLAAAHAGARGIRVHQDALTGERALAANAETLGLDGTFATHPLLDADLVTGARTVLLRLPRSLRALDDITGLIAAHADPSVVVVAGGRLKHMTVAMNDVLRRRFDRVDVTHARQKSRVLLARGAHDGMDPEPDAAHADGLEIRAFGGAFAGAAIDIGTRLLLAHLPAPAGPEAIDLACGTGIVAATLARRHPSLRVVACDQSAAAVASARATAAANDVADRVEVVRDDMLRSRADGSATFVALNPPFHVGAAVTEDVAPRLFADAARVLRSGGELWTVWNSPLRYRPALERLVGPTRQVARNAKFTVTVSTRR
;
A
#
# COMPACT_ATOMS: atom_id res chain seq x y z
N MET A 1 21.95 -22.35 -11.89
CA MET A 1 20.62 -22.98 -11.69
C MET A 1 19.56 -21.89 -11.89
N SER A 2 18.40 -22.21 -12.46
CA SER A 2 17.30 -21.25 -12.59
C SER A 2 16.67 -20.97 -11.21
N PHE A 3 16.18 -19.74 -10.99
CA PHE A 3 15.51 -19.37 -9.74
C PHE A 3 14.20 -20.16 -9.56
N PRO A 4 13.94 -20.74 -8.38
CA PRO A 4 12.80 -21.61 -8.12
C PRO A 4 11.53 -20.79 -7.80
N PHE A 5 10.92 -20.13 -8.78
CA PHE A 5 9.73 -19.29 -8.59
C PHE A 5 8.57 -20.01 -7.87
N ASP A 6 8.43 -21.31 -8.07
CA ASP A 6 7.34 -22.10 -7.47
C ASP A 6 7.51 -22.31 -5.94
N ALA A 7 8.68 -21.98 -5.39
CA ALA A 7 8.92 -21.98 -3.95
C ALA A 7 8.34 -20.73 -3.26
N LEU A 8 8.11 -19.64 -3.99
CA LEU A 8 7.58 -18.41 -3.43
C LEU A 8 6.17 -18.60 -2.85
N ARG A 9 5.87 -17.88 -1.78
CA ARG A 9 4.56 -17.83 -1.11
C ARG A 9 4.12 -16.39 -0.90
N ARG A 10 2.82 -16.19 -0.73
CA ARG A 10 2.24 -14.87 -0.46
C ARG A 10 2.11 -14.55 1.03
N ARG A 11 2.27 -15.54 1.90
CA ARG A 11 2.10 -15.35 3.36
C ARG A 11 2.98 -14.22 3.91
N PRO A 12 2.37 -13.35 4.79
CA PRO A 12 1.09 -13.47 5.48
C PRO A 12 -0.13 -12.97 4.69
N ASP A 13 0.03 -12.50 3.46
CA ASP A 13 -1.09 -12.12 2.59
C ASP A 13 -1.95 -13.35 2.20
N LEU A 14 -3.11 -13.08 1.58
CA LEU A 14 -4.03 -14.13 1.14
C LEU A 14 -3.38 -15.08 0.13
N GLU A 15 -3.60 -16.37 0.32
CA GLU A 15 -3.24 -17.42 -0.63
C GLU A 15 -4.51 -18.05 -1.22
N GLY A 16 -4.43 -18.48 -2.46
CA GLY A 16 -5.53 -19.14 -3.17
C GLY A 16 -5.05 -19.71 -4.51
N PRO A 17 -5.83 -20.60 -5.13
CA PRO A 17 -5.45 -21.28 -6.37
C PRO A 17 -5.05 -20.33 -7.51
N ASP A 18 -5.70 -19.17 -7.59
CA ASP A 18 -5.48 -18.16 -8.63
C ASP A 18 -4.62 -16.97 -8.16
N LEU A 19 -4.13 -17.01 -6.91
CA LEU A 19 -3.30 -15.98 -6.29
C LEU A 19 -1.83 -16.38 -6.31
N LEU A 20 -1.18 -16.20 -7.45
CA LEU A 20 0.25 -16.48 -7.59
C LEU A 20 1.11 -15.37 -6.97
N PRO A 21 2.26 -15.71 -6.34
CA PRO A 21 3.19 -14.74 -5.77
C PRO A 21 4.02 -13.98 -6.83
N PHE A 22 3.97 -14.38 -8.08
CA PHE A 22 4.63 -13.75 -9.22
C PHE A 22 3.80 -13.91 -10.48
N ASP A 23 4.13 -13.15 -11.53
CA ASP A 23 3.51 -13.30 -12.84
C ASP A 23 4.53 -13.16 -14.00
N ALA A 24 4.02 -13.19 -15.24
CA ALA A 24 4.87 -13.08 -16.42
C ALA A 24 5.59 -11.72 -16.54
N ALA A 25 5.10 -10.67 -15.89
CA ALA A 25 5.79 -9.39 -15.90
C ALA A 25 7.05 -9.41 -15.05
N ASP A 26 7.07 -10.13 -13.92
CA ASP A 26 8.28 -10.30 -13.11
C ASP A 26 9.37 -10.99 -13.90
N ARG A 27 9.05 -12.10 -14.57
CA ARG A 27 9.99 -12.81 -15.44
C ARG A 27 10.52 -11.93 -16.57
N LEU A 28 9.63 -11.13 -17.18
CA LEU A 28 10.02 -10.24 -18.27
C LEU A 28 10.93 -9.11 -17.79
N ILE A 29 10.68 -8.51 -16.60
CA ILE A 29 11.57 -7.52 -16.00
C ILE A 29 12.95 -8.13 -15.77
N LEU A 30 13.03 -9.35 -15.24
CA LEU A 30 14.30 -10.05 -15.01
C LEU A 30 15.04 -10.34 -16.32
N ASP A 31 14.33 -10.75 -17.37
CA ASP A 31 14.95 -10.99 -18.68
C ASP A 31 15.51 -9.70 -19.29
N GLU A 32 14.70 -8.63 -19.32
CA GLU A 32 15.08 -7.34 -19.94
C GLU A 32 16.14 -6.57 -19.11
N SER A 33 16.30 -6.90 -17.83
CA SER A 33 17.31 -6.31 -16.96
C SER A 33 18.60 -7.15 -16.83
N ALA A 34 18.72 -8.25 -17.55
CA ALA A 34 19.84 -9.19 -17.36
C ALA A 34 21.20 -8.51 -17.53
N GLU A 35 21.37 -7.70 -18.56
CA GLU A 35 22.63 -6.98 -18.84
C GLU A 35 22.94 -5.94 -17.75
N SER A 36 21.98 -5.07 -17.42
CA SER A 36 22.20 -4.02 -16.40
C SER A 36 22.44 -4.62 -15.00
N ARG A 37 21.79 -5.74 -14.65
CA ARG A 37 22.05 -6.44 -13.38
C ARG A 37 23.41 -7.12 -13.37
N ALA A 38 23.88 -7.67 -14.50
CA ALA A 38 25.20 -8.28 -14.61
C ALA A 38 26.33 -7.25 -14.49
N ALA A 39 26.08 -6.00 -14.86
CA ALA A 39 27.03 -4.87 -14.72
C ALA A 39 26.95 -4.18 -13.35
N ALA A 40 25.96 -4.49 -12.51
CA ALA A 40 25.75 -3.86 -11.22
C ALA A 40 26.73 -4.37 -10.16
N HIS A 41 27.25 -3.45 -9.34
CA HIS A 41 27.99 -3.75 -8.13
C HIS A 41 27.05 -3.85 -6.92
N ASP A 42 27.61 -4.27 -5.77
CA ASP A 42 26.85 -4.33 -4.52
C ASP A 42 26.30 -2.95 -4.17
N GLY A 43 24.98 -2.89 -3.92
CA GLY A 43 24.26 -1.65 -3.62
C GLY A 43 23.76 -0.84 -4.83
N ASP A 44 24.12 -1.20 -6.07
CA ASP A 44 23.68 -0.49 -7.27
C ASP A 44 22.21 -0.82 -7.67
N LEU A 45 21.67 -1.94 -7.15
CA LEU A 45 20.36 -2.45 -7.52
C LEU A 45 19.26 -2.02 -6.53
N VAL A 46 18.21 -1.42 -7.07
CA VAL A 46 16.99 -1.09 -6.34
C VAL A 46 15.81 -1.85 -6.95
N VAL A 47 14.91 -2.33 -6.10
CA VAL A 47 13.67 -3.00 -6.52
C VAL A 47 12.47 -2.32 -5.87
N ILE A 48 11.50 -1.91 -6.69
CA ILE A 48 10.30 -1.20 -6.23
C ILE A 48 9.04 -1.95 -6.66
N GLY A 49 8.18 -2.27 -5.69
CA GLY A 49 6.87 -2.88 -5.93
C GLY A 49 6.90 -4.38 -6.25
N ASP A 50 7.91 -5.11 -5.79
CA ASP A 50 8.16 -6.54 -6.07
C ASP A 50 7.02 -7.49 -5.65
N GLY A 51 6.11 -7.05 -4.81
CA GLY A 51 5.02 -7.89 -4.30
C GLY A 51 5.49 -8.91 -3.25
N TYR A 52 6.05 -10.03 -3.64
CA TYR A 52 6.39 -11.13 -2.74
C TYR A 52 7.83 -11.65 -2.91
N GLY A 53 8.69 -10.87 -3.55
CA GLY A 53 10.12 -11.15 -3.65
C GLY A 53 10.57 -11.80 -4.95
N ALA A 54 9.72 -11.86 -5.98
CA ALA A 54 10.08 -12.49 -7.25
C ALA A 54 11.26 -11.82 -7.96
N LEU A 55 11.32 -10.49 -7.95
CA LEU A 55 12.42 -9.73 -8.56
C LEU A 55 13.67 -9.73 -7.67
N THR A 56 13.49 -9.41 -6.39
CA THR A 56 14.56 -9.28 -5.41
C THR A 56 15.29 -10.59 -5.23
N LEU A 57 14.55 -11.67 -4.95
CA LEU A 57 15.16 -12.97 -4.64
C LEU A 57 15.76 -13.66 -5.89
N ALA A 58 15.17 -13.45 -7.07
CA ALA A 58 15.79 -13.92 -8.31
C ALA A 58 17.10 -13.19 -8.62
N ALA A 59 17.16 -11.86 -8.38
CA ALA A 59 18.37 -11.08 -8.53
C ALA A 59 19.45 -11.52 -7.50
N ALA A 60 19.04 -11.71 -6.23
CA ALA A 60 19.92 -12.19 -5.17
C ALA A 60 20.47 -13.61 -5.45
N HIS A 61 19.63 -14.51 -5.97
CA HIS A 61 20.02 -15.86 -6.39
C HIS A 61 21.03 -15.84 -7.54
N ALA A 62 20.93 -14.85 -8.43
CA ALA A 62 21.88 -14.62 -9.51
C ALA A 62 23.19 -13.94 -9.05
N GLY A 63 23.35 -13.61 -7.76
CA GLY A 63 24.56 -13.06 -7.17
C GLY A 63 24.50 -11.60 -6.74
N ALA A 64 23.42 -10.87 -7.00
CA ALA A 64 23.29 -9.47 -6.54
C ALA A 64 23.29 -9.39 -5.00
N ARG A 65 23.93 -8.36 -4.45
CA ARG A 65 24.02 -8.09 -3.01
C ARG A 65 23.73 -6.61 -2.72
N GLY A 66 23.36 -6.32 -1.45
CA GLY A 66 23.05 -4.96 -1.03
C GLY A 66 21.83 -4.37 -1.76
N ILE A 67 20.89 -5.22 -2.19
CA ILE A 67 19.70 -4.81 -2.92
C ILE A 67 18.83 -3.95 -1.99
N ARG A 68 18.45 -2.76 -2.43
CA ARG A 68 17.49 -1.92 -1.69
C ARG A 68 16.09 -2.16 -2.23
N VAL A 69 15.13 -2.41 -1.32
CA VAL A 69 13.79 -2.82 -1.71
C VAL A 69 12.75 -1.94 -1.06
N HIS A 70 11.83 -1.39 -1.84
CA HIS A 70 10.64 -0.72 -1.33
C HIS A 70 9.38 -1.44 -1.77
N GLN A 71 8.49 -1.68 -0.79
CA GLN A 71 7.16 -2.21 -1.02
C GLN A 71 6.12 -1.37 -0.31
N ASP A 72 5.07 -0.99 -1.02
CA ASP A 72 3.96 -0.24 -0.43
C ASP A 72 3.20 -1.08 0.61
N ALA A 73 2.90 -2.35 0.29
CA ALA A 73 2.17 -3.24 1.19
C ALA A 73 3.09 -3.94 2.20
N LEU A 74 2.86 -3.75 3.50
CA LEU A 74 3.61 -4.41 4.58
C LEU A 74 3.52 -5.94 4.52
N THR A 75 2.38 -6.48 4.08
CA THR A 75 2.21 -7.94 3.89
C THR A 75 3.14 -8.48 2.81
N GLY A 76 3.40 -7.71 1.75
CA GLY A 76 4.37 -8.05 0.71
C GLY A 76 5.82 -8.01 1.23
N GLU A 77 6.17 -7.01 2.02
CA GLU A 77 7.47 -6.89 2.67
C GLU A 77 7.75 -8.09 3.61
N ARG A 78 6.75 -8.49 4.41
CA ARG A 78 6.83 -9.67 5.26
C ARG A 78 6.91 -10.98 4.47
N ALA A 79 6.22 -11.06 3.34
CA ALA A 79 6.29 -12.23 2.46
C ALA A 79 7.66 -12.36 1.77
N LEU A 80 8.24 -11.25 1.33
CA LEU A 80 9.61 -11.21 0.82
C LEU A 80 10.60 -11.75 1.87
N ALA A 81 10.52 -11.29 3.12
CA ALA A 81 11.38 -11.75 4.21
C ALA A 81 11.24 -13.27 4.46
N ALA A 82 9.99 -13.77 4.57
CA ALA A 82 9.72 -15.19 4.77
C ALA A 82 10.19 -16.08 3.59
N ASN A 83 10.05 -15.58 2.36
CA ASN A 83 10.56 -16.28 1.17
C ASN A 83 12.09 -16.26 1.12
N ALA A 84 12.74 -15.19 1.56
CA ALA A 84 14.20 -15.10 1.67
C ALA A 84 14.74 -16.12 2.66
N GLU A 85 14.15 -16.22 3.85
CA GLU A 85 14.50 -17.22 4.86
C GLU A 85 14.38 -18.65 4.28
N THR A 86 13.26 -18.95 3.62
CA THR A 86 13.00 -20.25 3.01
C THR A 86 14.04 -20.62 1.94
N LEU A 87 14.55 -19.63 1.21
CA LEU A 87 15.50 -19.82 0.11
C LEU A 87 16.96 -19.63 0.53
N GLY A 88 17.25 -19.29 1.79
CA GLY A 88 18.60 -19.01 2.28
C GLY A 88 19.23 -17.77 1.62
N LEU A 89 18.42 -16.76 1.34
CA LEU A 89 18.80 -15.49 0.71
C LEU A 89 18.72 -14.30 1.67
N ASP A 90 18.63 -14.56 2.97
CA ASP A 90 18.68 -13.52 4.00
C ASP A 90 19.96 -12.71 3.91
N GLY A 91 19.87 -11.41 4.28
CA GLY A 91 21.02 -10.51 4.28
C GLY A 91 21.50 -10.08 2.89
N THR A 92 20.83 -10.51 1.80
CA THR A 92 21.18 -10.07 0.44
C THR A 92 20.53 -8.75 0.04
N PHE A 93 19.53 -8.29 0.80
CA PHE A 93 18.78 -7.06 0.57
C PHE A 93 18.44 -6.35 1.88
N ALA A 94 18.06 -5.08 1.77
CA ALA A 94 17.50 -4.26 2.85
C ALA A 94 16.16 -3.67 2.42
N THR A 95 15.16 -3.73 3.31
CA THR A 95 13.85 -3.11 3.08
C THR A 95 13.87 -1.64 3.49
N HIS A 96 13.33 -0.79 2.64
CA HIS A 96 13.15 0.64 2.85
C HIS A 96 11.65 0.93 3.01
N PRO A 97 11.18 1.29 4.22
CA PRO A 97 9.76 1.49 4.47
C PRO A 97 9.20 2.77 3.82
N LEU A 98 10.08 3.70 3.45
CA LEU A 98 9.75 4.97 2.84
C LEU A 98 10.18 4.99 1.37
N LEU A 99 9.43 5.74 0.56
CA LEU A 99 9.80 6.10 -0.81
C LEU A 99 10.52 7.46 -0.74
N ASP A 100 11.81 7.44 -0.43
CA ASP A 100 12.65 8.61 -0.21
C ASP A 100 14.04 8.48 -0.85
N ALA A 101 14.88 9.50 -0.70
CA ALA A 101 16.21 9.55 -1.30
C ALA A 101 17.11 8.37 -0.90
N ASP A 102 17.01 7.89 0.35
CA ASP A 102 17.86 6.80 0.86
C ASP A 102 17.64 5.50 0.08
N LEU A 103 16.42 5.28 -0.43
CA LEU A 103 16.11 4.12 -1.27
C LEU A 103 16.91 4.13 -2.57
N VAL A 104 17.03 5.28 -3.25
CA VAL A 104 17.48 5.33 -4.64
C VAL A 104 18.83 6.01 -4.85
N THR A 105 19.41 6.69 -3.83
CA THR A 105 20.67 7.41 -3.96
C THR A 105 21.78 6.54 -4.56
N GLY A 106 22.35 6.99 -5.68
CA GLY A 106 23.43 6.30 -6.38
C GLY A 106 23.02 4.99 -7.08
N ALA A 107 21.73 4.67 -7.15
CA ALA A 107 21.27 3.46 -7.84
C ALA A 107 21.59 3.51 -9.34
N ARG A 108 22.13 2.43 -9.90
CA ARG A 108 22.45 2.30 -11.33
C ARG A 108 21.46 1.42 -12.09
N THR A 109 20.75 0.55 -11.40
CA THR A 109 19.68 -0.26 -11.98
C THR A 109 18.47 -0.26 -11.05
N VAL A 110 17.29 0.08 -11.57
CA VAL A 110 16.03 0.03 -10.85
C VAL A 110 15.07 -0.95 -11.53
N LEU A 111 14.67 -2.00 -10.84
CA LEU A 111 13.58 -2.87 -11.27
C LEU A 111 12.27 -2.35 -10.68
N LEU A 112 11.32 -2.02 -11.53
CA LEU A 112 10.06 -1.40 -11.13
C LEU A 112 8.86 -2.22 -11.60
N ARG A 113 8.05 -2.70 -10.68
CA ARG A 113 6.69 -3.11 -11.01
C ARG A 113 5.83 -1.86 -11.18
N LEU A 114 5.34 -1.65 -12.40
CA LEU A 114 4.53 -0.48 -12.72
C LEU A 114 3.30 -0.40 -11.79
N PRO A 115 3.14 0.68 -11.01
CA PRO A 115 1.96 0.88 -10.19
C PRO A 115 0.75 1.19 -11.08
N ARG A 116 -0.46 0.96 -10.57
CA ARG A 116 -1.70 1.31 -11.30
C ARG A 116 -1.95 2.81 -11.35
N SER A 117 -1.50 3.54 -10.33
CA SER A 117 -1.63 4.99 -10.23
C SER A 117 -0.52 5.69 -11.04
N LEU A 118 -0.92 6.58 -11.95
CA LEU A 118 0.03 7.43 -12.67
C LEU A 118 0.75 8.40 -11.73
N ARG A 119 0.06 8.84 -10.65
CA ARG A 119 0.67 9.71 -9.64
C ARG A 119 1.74 8.98 -8.84
N ALA A 120 1.51 7.71 -8.45
CA ALA A 120 2.53 6.89 -7.82
C ALA A 120 3.72 6.64 -8.75
N LEU A 121 3.48 6.45 -10.05
CA LEU A 121 4.55 6.33 -11.04
C LEU A 121 5.36 7.62 -11.16
N ASP A 122 4.71 8.79 -11.14
CA ASP A 122 5.39 10.09 -11.19
C ASP A 122 6.24 10.34 -9.95
N ASP A 123 5.74 10.01 -8.75
CA ASP A 123 6.51 10.08 -7.50
C ASP A 123 7.76 9.20 -7.55
N ILE A 124 7.63 7.93 -7.97
CA ILE A 124 8.73 6.99 -8.08
C ILE A 124 9.77 7.47 -9.10
N THR A 125 9.33 7.87 -10.29
CA THR A 125 10.22 8.27 -11.37
C THR A 125 10.89 9.61 -11.12
N GLY A 126 10.18 10.54 -10.48
CA GLY A 126 10.73 11.82 -10.00
C GLY A 126 11.86 11.61 -8.99
N LEU A 127 11.62 10.76 -7.99
CA LEU A 127 12.61 10.41 -6.96
C LEU A 127 13.85 9.74 -7.56
N ILE A 128 13.67 8.78 -8.47
CA ILE A 128 14.78 8.12 -9.16
C ILE A 128 15.61 9.16 -9.95
N ALA A 129 14.93 10.03 -10.72
CA ALA A 129 15.61 11.03 -11.52
C ALA A 129 16.35 12.08 -10.68
N ALA A 130 15.91 12.35 -9.43
CA ALA A 130 16.55 13.29 -8.51
C ALA A 130 17.81 12.74 -7.85
N HIS A 131 17.83 11.45 -7.51
CA HIS A 131 18.83 10.93 -6.55
C HIS A 131 19.63 9.73 -7.04
N ALA A 132 19.18 9.03 -8.09
CA ALA A 132 19.93 7.90 -8.63
C ALA A 132 21.20 8.34 -9.36
N ASP A 133 22.08 7.40 -9.70
CA ASP A 133 23.24 7.69 -10.56
C ASP A 133 22.74 8.22 -11.92
N PRO A 134 23.39 9.24 -12.52
CA PRO A 134 23.00 9.78 -13.83
C PRO A 134 22.94 8.73 -14.95
N SER A 135 23.66 7.61 -14.83
CA SER A 135 23.64 6.48 -15.75
C SER A 135 22.53 5.45 -15.46
N VAL A 136 21.64 5.73 -14.53
CA VAL A 136 20.60 4.78 -14.09
C VAL A 136 19.77 4.23 -15.26
N VAL A 137 19.52 2.94 -15.20
CA VAL A 137 18.59 2.24 -16.10
C VAL A 137 17.37 1.80 -15.29
N VAL A 138 16.21 2.31 -15.65
CA VAL A 138 14.93 1.86 -15.05
C VAL A 138 14.29 0.82 -15.94
N VAL A 139 14.05 -0.36 -15.41
CA VAL A 139 13.39 -1.49 -16.09
C VAL A 139 12.01 -1.66 -15.46
N ALA A 140 11.02 -0.96 -16.06
CA ALA A 140 9.67 -0.86 -15.52
C ALA A 140 8.70 -1.79 -16.26
N GLY A 141 8.10 -2.77 -15.59
CA GLY A 141 7.24 -3.77 -16.23
C GLY A 141 5.89 -3.98 -15.59
N GLY A 142 4.93 -4.46 -16.40
CA GLY A 142 3.58 -4.76 -15.94
C GLY A 142 2.78 -5.63 -16.90
N ARG A 143 1.60 -6.09 -16.42
CA ARG A 143 0.62 -6.78 -17.27
C ARG A 143 -0.07 -5.77 -18.18
N LEU A 144 -0.22 -6.08 -19.48
CA LEU A 144 -0.84 -5.17 -20.46
C LEU A 144 -2.22 -4.65 -20.03
N LYS A 145 -3.03 -5.49 -19.37
CA LYS A 145 -4.38 -5.09 -18.88
C LYS A 145 -4.36 -3.97 -17.83
N HIS A 146 -3.18 -3.67 -17.25
CA HIS A 146 -2.97 -2.62 -16.24
C HIS A 146 -2.07 -1.49 -16.74
N MET A 147 -1.54 -1.60 -17.95
CA MET A 147 -0.70 -0.58 -18.57
C MET A 147 -1.53 0.36 -19.44
N THR A 148 -1.16 1.63 -19.43
CA THR A 148 -1.74 2.67 -20.30
C THR A 148 -0.63 3.42 -21.00
N VAL A 149 -0.93 4.05 -22.15
CA VAL A 149 0.03 4.88 -22.88
C VAL A 149 0.53 6.05 -22.02
N ALA A 150 -0.33 6.58 -21.14
CA ALA A 150 0.04 7.66 -20.23
C ALA A 150 1.22 7.31 -19.29
N MET A 151 1.48 6.02 -19.02
CA MET A 151 2.68 5.62 -18.27
C MET A 151 3.97 5.96 -19.01
N ASN A 152 3.98 5.85 -20.35
CA ASN A 152 5.13 6.26 -21.15
C ASN A 152 5.36 7.77 -21.05
N ASP A 153 4.28 8.55 -21.00
CA ASP A 153 4.38 10.02 -20.93
C ASP A 153 4.88 10.46 -19.54
N VAL A 154 4.51 9.73 -18.46
CA VAL A 154 5.09 9.95 -17.14
C VAL A 154 6.60 9.72 -17.15
N LEU A 155 7.05 8.59 -17.71
CA LEU A 155 8.48 8.29 -17.81
C LEU A 155 9.23 9.31 -18.66
N ARG A 156 8.68 9.75 -19.80
CA ARG A 156 9.31 10.74 -20.70
C ARG A 156 9.46 12.14 -20.07
N ARG A 157 8.74 12.45 -19.01
CA ARG A 157 8.94 13.70 -18.27
C ARG A 157 10.20 13.69 -17.41
N ARG A 158 10.79 12.51 -17.18
CA ARG A 158 11.91 12.30 -16.26
C ARG A 158 13.12 11.62 -16.92
N PHE A 159 12.96 11.12 -18.15
CA PHE A 159 13.99 10.36 -18.83
C PHE A 159 14.03 10.73 -20.33
N ASP A 160 15.22 11.00 -20.85
CA ASP A 160 15.44 11.36 -22.26
C ASP A 160 14.97 10.26 -23.21
N ARG A 161 15.13 9.01 -22.82
CA ARG A 161 14.82 7.85 -23.65
C ARG A 161 13.96 6.84 -22.92
N VAL A 162 12.82 6.48 -23.55
CA VAL A 162 11.91 5.43 -23.08
C VAL A 162 11.67 4.45 -24.23
N ASP A 163 12.33 3.30 -24.17
CA ASP A 163 12.15 2.19 -25.10
C ASP A 163 11.03 1.28 -24.63
N VAL A 164 10.20 0.80 -25.54
CA VAL A 164 9.05 -0.06 -25.25
C VAL A 164 9.31 -1.44 -25.86
N THR A 165 9.40 -2.47 -25.03
CA THR A 165 9.68 -3.84 -25.52
C THR A 165 8.49 -4.45 -26.24
N HIS A 166 8.73 -5.51 -27.01
CA HIS A 166 7.64 -6.34 -27.50
C HIS A 166 6.91 -7.03 -26.36
N ALA A 167 5.58 -7.15 -26.49
CA ALA A 167 4.77 -7.83 -25.49
C ALA A 167 5.07 -9.34 -25.49
N ARG A 168 5.33 -9.91 -24.30
CA ARG A 168 5.46 -11.36 -24.08
C ARG A 168 4.51 -11.82 -22.97
N GLN A 169 3.77 -12.89 -23.18
CA GLN A 169 2.82 -13.46 -22.21
C GLN A 169 1.88 -12.42 -21.57
N LYS A 170 1.34 -11.50 -22.40
CA LYS A 170 0.48 -10.39 -21.97
C LYS A 170 1.14 -9.44 -20.97
N SER A 171 2.46 -9.31 -21.03
CA SER A 171 3.28 -8.39 -20.21
C SER A 171 4.20 -7.57 -21.13
N ARG A 172 4.64 -6.42 -20.65
CA ARG A 172 5.54 -5.51 -21.37
C ARG A 172 6.45 -4.79 -20.38
N VAL A 173 7.63 -4.39 -20.86
CA VAL A 173 8.60 -3.58 -20.12
C VAL A 173 8.83 -2.26 -20.86
N LEU A 174 9.05 -1.21 -20.09
CA LEU A 174 9.51 0.11 -20.49
C LEU A 174 10.93 0.27 -19.95
N LEU A 175 11.89 0.60 -20.82
CA LEU A 175 13.28 0.82 -20.44
C LEU A 175 13.53 2.33 -20.49
N ALA A 176 13.79 2.96 -19.35
CA ALA A 176 14.04 4.39 -19.26
C ALA A 176 15.51 4.69 -18.91
N ARG A 177 16.11 5.68 -19.59
CA ARG A 177 17.50 6.12 -19.44
C ARG A 177 17.62 7.62 -19.63
N GLY A 178 18.73 8.22 -19.13
CA GLY A 178 18.97 9.65 -19.20
C GLY A 178 18.03 10.39 -18.24
N ALA A 179 18.25 10.22 -16.94
CA ALA A 179 17.45 10.85 -15.90
C ALA A 179 17.64 12.37 -15.92
N HIS A 180 16.56 13.14 -15.86
CA HIS A 180 16.54 14.60 -15.77
C HIS A 180 15.31 15.08 -15.01
N ASP A 181 15.27 16.39 -14.63
CA ASP A 181 14.12 17.04 -13.99
C ASP A 181 13.55 16.26 -12.79
N GLY A 182 14.45 15.68 -11.98
CA GLY A 182 14.07 14.92 -10.80
C GLY A 182 13.39 15.78 -9.74
N MET A 183 12.54 15.16 -8.91
CA MET A 183 11.88 15.81 -7.79
C MET A 183 11.54 14.81 -6.70
N ASP A 184 11.56 15.25 -5.46
CA ASP A 184 11.06 14.47 -4.35
C ASP A 184 9.53 14.33 -4.41
N PRO A 185 8.97 13.20 -3.93
CA PRO A 185 7.54 13.05 -3.81
C PRO A 185 6.92 14.08 -2.87
N GLU A 186 5.91 14.79 -3.34
CA GLU A 186 5.12 15.71 -2.53
C GLU A 186 3.65 15.28 -2.52
N PRO A 187 2.94 15.39 -1.39
CA PRO A 187 1.54 15.00 -1.36
C PRO A 187 0.67 16.01 -2.10
N ASP A 188 -0.23 15.53 -2.94
CA ASP A 188 -1.33 16.34 -3.47
C ASP A 188 -2.15 16.91 -2.30
N ALA A 189 -2.67 18.12 -2.47
CA ALA A 189 -3.41 18.85 -1.46
C ALA A 189 -4.82 19.18 -1.93
N ALA A 190 -5.80 18.99 -1.06
CA ALA A 190 -7.17 19.47 -1.28
C ALA A 190 -7.83 19.88 0.04
N HIS A 191 -8.77 20.82 -0.05
CA HIS A 191 -9.61 21.21 1.09
C HIS A 191 -11.04 20.70 0.86
N ALA A 192 -11.54 19.88 1.78
CA ALA A 192 -12.90 19.35 1.72
C ALA A 192 -13.50 19.18 3.13
N ASP A 193 -14.75 19.57 3.30
CA ASP A 193 -15.52 19.47 4.56
C ASP A 193 -14.76 20.06 5.79
N GLY A 194 -14.00 21.14 5.55
CA GLY A 194 -13.20 21.81 6.57
C GLY A 194 -11.89 21.10 6.93
N LEU A 195 -11.46 20.11 6.14
CA LEU A 195 -10.23 19.32 6.35
C LEU A 195 -9.23 19.60 5.22
N GLU A 196 -7.97 19.82 5.56
CA GLU A 196 -6.86 19.79 4.62
C GLU A 196 -6.44 18.34 4.41
N ILE A 197 -6.60 17.82 3.19
CA ILE A 197 -6.25 16.45 2.85
C ILE A 197 -4.92 16.45 2.09
N ARG A 198 -4.01 15.59 2.51
CA ARG A 198 -2.73 15.36 1.87
C ARG A 198 -2.64 13.91 1.39
N ALA A 199 -2.26 13.68 0.13
CA ALA A 199 -2.20 12.34 -0.43
C ALA A 199 -0.99 12.16 -1.34
N PHE A 200 -0.10 11.23 -0.97
CA PHE A 200 0.95 10.74 -1.86
C PHE A 200 0.37 9.81 -2.92
N GLY A 201 1.09 9.67 -4.03
CA GLY A 201 0.72 8.77 -5.10
C GLY A 201 0.58 7.32 -4.61
N GLY A 202 -0.54 6.67 -4.93
CA GLY A 202 -0.84 5.31 -4.46
C GLY A 202 -1.84 5.24 -3.30
N ALA A 203 -2.01 6.30 -2.52
CA ALA A 203 -3.04 6.34 -1.48
C ALA A 203 -4.45 6.28 -2.08
N PHE A 204 -5.32 5.50 -1.44
CA PHE A 204 -6.72 5.35 -1.88
C PHE A 204 -7.46 6.69 -1.92
N ALA A 205 -8.26 6.90 -2.96
CA ALA A 205 -9.03 8.12 -3.23
C ALA A 205 -8.21 9.40 -3.45
N GLY A 206 -6.87 9.37 -3.31
CA GLY A 206 -6.04 10.56 -3.43
C GLY A 206 -6.44 11.64 -2.41
N ALA A 207 -6.27 12.92 -2.75
CA ALA A 207 -6.64 14.04 -1.88
C ALA A 207 -8.17 14.35 -1.93
N ALA A 208 -9.02 13.33 -1.75
CA ALA A 208 -10.47 13.47 -1.79
C ALA A 208 -11.17 12.61 -0.74
N ILE A 209 -12.31 13.06 -0.23
CA ILE A 209 -13.17 12.26 0.65
C ILE A 209 -14.08 11.40 -0.22
N ASP A 210 -13.91 10.07 -0.18
CA ASP A 210 -14.82 9.19 -0.89
C ASP A 210 -16.23 9.18 -0.29
N ILE A 211 -17.22 8.73 -1.09
CA ILE A 211 -18.65 8.77 -0.71
C ILE A 211 -18.92 7.89 0.53
N GLY A 212 -18.24 6.75 0.67
CA GLY A 212 -18.38 5.87 1.83
C GLY A 212 -17.86 6.52 3.10
N THR A 213 -16.63 7.06 3.07
CA THR A 213 -16.03 7.78 4.18
C THR A 213 -16.91 8.99 4.61
N ARG A 214 -17.44 9.76 3.65
CA ARG A 214 -18.33 10.88 3.95
C ARG A 214 -19.60 10.42 4.66
N LEU A 215 -20.21 9.31 4.22
CA LEU A 215 -21.39 8.74 4.86
C LEU A 215 -21.07 8.22 6.26
N LEU A 216 -19.91 7.57 6.46
CA LEU A 216 -19.44 7.12 7.78
C LEU A 216 -19.29 8.32 8.73
N LEU A 217 -18.53 9.33 8.35
CA LEU A 217 -18.25 10.54 9.14
C LEU A 217 -19.49 11.31 9.57
N ALA A 218 -20.56 11.30 8.74
CA ALA A 218 -21.84 11.93 9.06
C ALA A 218 -22.59 11.22 10.20
N HIS A 219 -22.23 9.98 10.52
CA HIS A 219 -22.97 9.15 11.50
C HIS A 219 -22.11 8.64 12.66
N LEU A 220 -20.77 8.88 12.63
CA LEU A 220 -19.89 8.52 13.75
C LEU A 220 -20.25 9.34 15.00
N PRO A 221 -20.54 8.69 16.13
CA PRO A 221 -20.73 9.37 17.41
C PRO A 221 -19.38 9.82 17.99
N ALA A 222 -19.43 10.56 19.09
CA ALA A 222 -18.27 10.73 19.95
C ALA A 222 -17.86 9.36 20.53
N PRO A 223 -16.59 8.93 20.38
CA PRO A 223 -16.10 7.72 21.02
C PRO A 223 -16.24 7.79 22.55
N ALA A 224 -16.73 6.71 23.17
CA ALA A 224 -16.98 6.69 24.62
C ALA A 224 -15.68 6.62 25.47
N GLY A 225 -14.53 6.31 24.85
CA GLY A 225 -13.24 6.19 25.52
C GLY A 225 -12.27 7.29 25.14
N PRO A 226 -11.08 7.33 25.76
CA PRO A 226 -10.04 8.31 25.45
C PRO A 226 -9.31 8.04 24.15
N GLU A 227 -9.49 6.85 23.56
CA GLU A 227 -8.83 6.41 22.32
C GLU A 227 -9.84 5.82 21.33
N ALA A 228 -9.64 6.12 20.05
CA ALA A 228 -10.33 5.50 18.92
C ALA A 228 -9.30 4.96 17.91
N ILE A 229 -9.70 3.97 17.12
CA ILE A 229 -8.87 3.42 16.03
C ILE A 229 -9.55 3.70 14.71
N ASP A 230 -8.78 4.24 13.74
CA ASP A 230 -9.12 4.33 12.32
C ASP A 230 -8.37 3.20 11.58
N LEU A 231 -9.07 2.09 11.34
CA LEU A 231 -8.51 0.89 10.71
C LEU A 231 -8.62 0.97 9.19
N ALA A 232 -7.54 0.68 8.47
CA ALA A 232 -7.38 0.93 7.04
C ALA A 232 -7.60 2.41 6.71
N CYS A 233 -6.84 3.26 7.40
CA CYS A 233 -7.06 4.70 7.49
C CYS A 233 -6.88 5.46 6.16
N GLY A 234 -6.21 4.86 5.15
CA GLY A 234 -5.90 5.52 3.90
C GLY A 234 -5.18 6.86 4.13
N THR A 235 -5.76 7.96 3.67
CA THR A 235 -5.21 9.31 3.87
C THR A 235 -5.48 9.91 5.26
N GLY A 236 -6.00 9.13 6.21
CA GLY A 236 -6.20 9.55 7.61
C GLY A 236 -7.39 10.51 7.83
N ILE A 237 -8.32 10.60 6.88
CA ILE A 237 -9.46 11.52 6.93
C ILE A 237 -10.34 11.25 8.16
N VAL A 238 -10.64 9.99 8.48
CA VAL A 238 -11.47 9.63 9.65
C VAL A 238 -10.73 9.99 10.93
N ALA A 239 -9.47 9.63 11.04
CA ALA A 239 -8.64 9.94 12.21
C ALA A 239 -8.54 11.45 12.47
N ALA A 240 -8.17 12.23 11.44
CA ALA A 240 -8.05 13.69 11.56
C ALA A 240 -9.39 14.35 11.90
N THR A 241 -10.51 13.87 11.32
CA THR A 241 -11.85 14.38 11.62
C THR A 241 -12.25 14.10 13.07
N LEU A 242 -12.03 12.88 13.57
CA LEU A 242 -12.31 12.51 14.96
C LEU A 242 -11.49 13.34 15.95
N ALA A 243 -10.17 13.48 15.70
CA ALA A 243 -9.28 14.26 16.55
C ALA A 243 -9.64 15.76 16.58
N ARG A 244 -10.12 16.34 15.47
CA ARG A 244 -10.60 17.73 15.42
C ARG A 244 -11.93 17.92 16.13
N ARG A 245 -12.87 16.98 15.96
CA ARG A 245 -14.20 17.05 16.61
C ARG A 245 -14.13 16.85 18.13
N HIS A 246 -13.13 16.09 18.59
CA HIS A 246 -12.98 15.68 19.99
C HIS A 246 -11.57 16.00 20.51
N PRO A 247 -11.31 17.21 21.05
CA PRO A 247 -9.97 17.68 21.40
C PRO A 247 -9.22 16.84 22.44
N SER A 248 -9.92 16.05 23.27
CA SER A 248 -9.31 15.14 24.26
C SER A 248 -9.08 13.72 23.75
N LEU A 249 -9.56 13.41 22.53
CA LEU A 249 -9.45 12.07 21.95
C LEU A 249 -8.08 11.85 21.35
N ARG A 250 -7.48 10.70 21.62
CA ARG A 250 -6.35 10.15 20.86
C ARG A 250 -6.87 9.21 19.77
N VAL A 251 -6.27 9.24 18.60
CA VAL A 251 -6.67 8.36 17.51
C VAL A 251 -5.45 7.61 16.98
N VAL A 252 -5.56 6.30 16.90
CA VAL A 252 -4.59 5.46 16.20
C VAL A 252 -5.09 5.24 14.78
N ALA A 253 -4.37 5.78 13.79
CA ALA A 253 -4.64 5.58 12.38
C ALA A 253 -3.72 4.49 11.84
N CYS A 254 -4.29 3.38 11.35
CA CYS A 254 -3.55 2.20 10.97
C CYS A 254 -3.80 1.82 9.50
N ASP A 255 -2.72 1.60 8.75
CA ASP A 255 -2.78 1.06 7.39
C ASP A 255 -1.53 0.21 7.08
N GLN A 256 -1.64 -0.75 6.16
CA GLN A 256 -0.49 -1.51 5.68
C GLN A 256 0.28 -0.81 4.56
N SER A 257 -0.34 0.13 3.84
CA SER A 257 0.26 0.87 2.74
C SER A 257 1.19 1.95 3.25
N ALA A 258 2.43 1.98 2.76
CA ALA A 258 3.41 3.02 3.07
C ALA A 258 2.91 4.41 2.59
N ALA A 259 2.31 4.47 1.39
CA ALA A 259 1.75 5.70 0.82
C ALA A 259 0.56 6.21 1.65
N ALA A 260 -0.31 5.30 2.15
CA ALA A 260 -1.41 5.66 3.04
C ALA A 260 -0.90 6.24 4.36
N VAL A 261 0.06 5.57 5.00
CA VAL A 261 0.67 6.03 6.27
C VAL A 261 1.35 7.40 6.10
N ALA A 262 2.12 7.60 5.03
CA ALA A 262 2.73 8.89 4.73
C ALA A 262 1.66 9.99 4.53
N SER A 263 0.59 9.67 3.80
CA SER A 263 -0.53 10.57 3.54
C SER A 263 -1.29 10.92 4.83
N ALA A 264 -1.56 9.93 5.69
CA ALA A 264 -2.25 10.13 6.96
C ALA A 264 -1.43 11.02 7.92
N ARG A 265 -0.11 10.85 7.96
CA ARG A 265 0.80 11.73 8.73
C ARG A 265 0.76 13.17 8.20
N ALA A 266 0.85 13.34 6.88
CA ALA A 266 0.76 14.66 6.26
C ALA A 266 -0.61 15.31 6.47
N THR A 267 -1.71 14.56 6.40
CA THR A 267 -3.07 15.04 6.70
C THR A 267 -3.20 15.44 8.17
N ALA A 268 -2.71 14.63 9.11
CA ALA A 268 -2.74 14.96 10.53
C ALA A 268 -1.96 16.26 10.84
N ALA A 269 -0.77 16.42 10.26
CA ALA A 269 0.04 17.62 10.39
C ALA A 269 -0.65 18.87 9.81
N ALA A 270 -1.22 18.74 8.60
CA ALA A 270 -1.92 19.86 7.93
C ALA A 270 -3.19 20.34 8.66
N ASN A 271 -3.70 19.54 9.62
CA ASN A 271 -4.90 19.88 10.42
C ASN A 271 -4.60 20.13 11.90
N ASP A 272 -3.33 20.31 12.29
CA ASP A 272 -2.88 20.59 13.66
C ASP A 272 -3.37 19.53 14.67
N VAL A 273 -3.37 18.25 14.26
CA VAL A 273 -3.74 17.12 15.14
C VAL A 273 -2.67 16.02 15.23
N ALA A 274 -1.46 16.26 14.71
CA ALA A 274 -0.39 15.29 14.71
C ALA A 274 0.06 14.83 16.13
N ASP A 275 -0.17 15.66 17.15
CA ASP A 275 0.06 15.35 18.55
C ASP A 275 -0.93 14.34 19.16
N ARG A 276 -2.08 14.15 18.51
CA ARG A 276 -3.20 13.30 18.95
C ARG A 276 -3.54 12.16 18.00
N VAL A 277 -2.95 12.15 16.80
CA VAL A 277 -3.12 11.10 15.79
C VAL A 277 -1.81 10.33 15.64
N GLU A 278 -1.74 9.16 16.25
CA GLU A 278 -0.66 8.21 16.06
C GLU A 278 -0.88 7.44 14.75
N VAL A 279 0.03 7.56 13.78
CA VAL A 279 -0.08 6.86 12.49
C VAL A 279 0.88 5.69 12.45
N VAL A 280 0.33 4.47 12.33
CA VAL A 280 1.06 3.20 12.40
C VAL A 280 0.95 2.44 11.07
N ARG A 281 2.07 1.94 10.54
CA ARG A 281 2.07 0.98 9.44
C ARG A 281 1.98 -0.43 10.02
N ASP A 282 0.82 -1.08 9.90
CA ASP A 282 0.59 -2.42 10.43
C ASP A 282 -0.28 -3.27 9.47
N ASP A 283 -0.16 -4.58 9.59
CA ASP A 283 -1.04 -5.54 8.92
C ASP A 283 -2.28 -5.71 9.80
N MET A 284 -3.34 -4.98 9.48
CA MET A 284 -4.53 -4.81 10.30
C MET A 284 -4.17 -4.15 11.65
N LEU A 285 -4.42 -4.82 12.78
CA LEU A 285 -4.16 -4.32 14.14
C LEU A 285 -3.23 -5.28 14.91
N ARG A 286 -2.29 -5.95 14.21
CA ARG A 286 -1.43 -6.97 14.83
C ARG A 286 -0.55 -6.45 15.96
N SER A 287 -0.16 -5.19 15.91
CA SER A 287 0.61 -4.55 16.98
C SER A 287 -0.22 -4.23 18.22
N ARG A 288 -1.56 -4.32 18.15
CA ARG A 288 -2.47 -4.00 19.25
C ARG A 288 -2.84 -5.23 20.07
N ALA A 289 -2.86 -5.08 21.39
CA ALA A 289 -3.26 -6.15 22.30
C ALA A 289 -4.77 -6.46 22.19
N ASP A 290 -5.14 -7.69 22.50
CA ASP A 290 -6.53 -8.13 22.60
C ASP A 290 -7.29 -7.32 23.65
N GLY A 291 -8.53 -6.92 23.33
CA GLY A 291 -9.39 -6.20 24.28
C GLY A 291 -8.87 -4.81 24.69
N SER A 292 -7.97 -4.19 23.90
CA SER A 292 -7.36 -2.90 24.23
C SER A 292 -8.18 -1.68 23.81
N ALA A 293 -9.13 -1.83 22.86
CA ALA A 293 -9.89 -0.72 22.29
C ALA A 293 -11.36 -0.74 22.65
N THR A 294 -11.99 0.44 22.62
CA THR A 294 -13.44 0.62 22.82
C THR A 294 -14.17 1.01 21.55
N PHE A 295 -13.44 1.58 20.57
CA PHE A 295 -14.01 2.15 19.37
C PHE A 295 -13.08 1.94 18.18
N VAL A 296 -13.60 1.33 17.12
CA VAL A 296 -12.92 1.17 15.83
C VAL A 296 -13.82 1.69 14.73
N ALA A 297 -13.30 2.59 13.89
CA ALA A 297 -13.91 2.99 12.63
C ALA A 297 -13.21 2.26 11.48
N LEU A 298 -13.97 1.84 10.46
CA LEU A 298 -13.46 1.07 9.34
C LEU A 298 -14.20 1.40 8.04
N ASN A 299 -13.45 1.82 7.04
CA ASN A 299 -13.88 1.80 5.64
C ASN A 299 -13.01 0.78 4.88
N PRO A 300 -13.40 -0.50 4.78
CA PRO A 300 -12.55 -1.54 4.23
C PRO A 300 -12.27 -1.32 2.73
N PRO A 301 -11.11 -1.74 2.21
CA PRO A 301 -10.78 -1.62 0.80
C PRO A 301 -11.75 -2.44 -0.07
N PHE A 302 -12.31 -1.81 -1.14
CA PHE A 302 -13.32 -2.43 -2.02
C PHE A 302 -12.76 -2.91 -3.37
N HIS A 303 -11.50 -2.64 -3.70
CA HIS A 303 -10.97 -2.74 -5.06
C HIS A 303 -9.66 -3.53 -5.22
N VAL A 304 -9.53 -4.66 -4.54
CA VAL A 304 -8.36 -5.56 -4.76
C VAL A 304 -8.81 -6.81 -5.53
N GLY A 305 -9.31 -6.67 -6.79
CA GLY A 305 -9.82 -7.81 -7.60
C GLY A 305 -11.00 -8.54 -6.92
N ALA A 306 -12.06 -8.89 -7.60
CA ALA A 306 -13.32 -9.34 -6.99
C ALA A 306 -13.18 -10.51 -5.98
N ALA A 307 -12.29 -11.49 -6.23
CA ALA A 307 -12.08 -12.63 -5.33
C ALA A 307 -11.29 -12.28 -4.05
N VAL A 308 -10.35 -11.33 -4.13
CA VAL A 308 -9.50 -10.93 -2.99
C VAL A 308 -10.25 -10.02 -2.02
N THR A 309 -11.23 -9.24 -2.51
CA THR A 309 -12.01 -8.30 -1.69
C THR A 309 -12.96 -9.02 -0.73
N GLU A 310 -13.55 -10.14 -1.12
CA GLU A 310 -14.49 -10.89 -0.28
C GLU A 310 -13.83 -11.46 0.97
N ASP A 311 -12.54 -11.78 0.92
CA ASP A 311 -11.80 -12.36 2.05
C ASP A 311 -11.10 -11.31 2.95
N VAL A 312 -10.75 -10.14 2.42
CA VAL A 312 -10.04 -9.10 3.20
C VAL A 312 -10.93 -8.49 4.29
N ALA A 313 -12.16 -8.09 3.96
CA ALA A 313 -13.04 -7.44 4.92
C ALA A 313 -13.39 -8.33 6.12
N PRO A 314 -13.73 -9.63 5.98
CA PRO A 314 -13.90 -10.53 7.12
C PRO A 314 -12.68 -10.65 8.03
N ARG A 315 -11.46 -10.61 7.50
CA ARG A 315 -10.22 -10.61 8.30
C ARG A 315 -10.09 -9.32 9.12
N LEU A 316 -10.39 -8.15 8.51
CA LEU A 316 -10.42 -6.87 9.21
C LEU A 316 -11.47 -6.85 10.32
N PHE A 317 -12.67 -7.43 10.10
CA PHE A 317 -13.71 -7.54 11.11
C PHE A 317 -13.28 -8.43 12.29
N ALA A 318 -12.66 -9.58 11.99
CA ALA A 318 -12.17 -10.49 13.01
C ALA A 318 -11.06 -9.86 13.87
N ASP A 319 -10.15 -9.13 13.24
CA ASP A 319 -9.05 -8.48 13.96
C ASP A 319 -9.53 -7.25 14.75
N ALA A 320 -10.47 -6.47 14.22
CA ALA A 320 -11.15 -5.42 14.97
C ALA A 320 -11.89 -6.00 16.19
N ALA A 321 -12.56 -7.15 16.04
CA ALA A 321 -13.24 -7.85 17.14
C ALA A 321 -12.25 -8.36 18.20
N ARG A 322 -11.05 -8.81 17.82
CA ARG A 322 -9.99 -9.23 18.75
C ARG A 322 -9.53 -8.06 19.62
N VAL A 323 -9.31 -6.92 18.99
CA VAL A 323 -8.79 -5.72 19.66
C VAL A 323 -9.87 -5.01 20.49
N LEU A 324 -11.13 -5.09 20.10
CA LEU A 324 -12.23 -4.53 20.88
C LEU A 324 -12.48 -5.31 22.17
N ARG A 325 -12.61 -4.60 23.30
CA ARG A 325 -13.12 -5.16 24.55
C ARG A 325 -14.62 -5.47 24.43
N SER A 326 -15.15 -6.33 25.31
CA SER A 326 -16.59 -6.56 25.38
C SER A 326 -17.36 -5.25 25.56
N GLY A 327 -18.41 -5.08 24.77
CA GLY A 327 -19.19 -3.83 24.69
C GLY A 327 -18.57 -2.74 23.82
N GLY A 328 -17.34 -2.90 23.31
CA GLY A 328 -16.72 -1.97 22.36
C GLY A 328 -17.40 -2.03 20.99
N GLU A 329 -17.27 -0.98 20.19
CA GLU A 329 -18.02 -0.79 18.96
C GLU A 329 -17.11 -0.75 17.72
N LEU A 330 -17.51 -1.51 16.68
CA LEU A 330 -16.98 -1.39 15.32
C LEU A 330 -17.99 -0.64 14.43
N TRP A 331 -17.61 0.54 13.99
CA TRP A 331 -18.35 1.35 13.03
C TRP A 331 -17.80 1.11 11.63
N THR A 332 -18.64 0.57 10.73
CA THR A 332 -18.18 0.15 9.40
C THR A 332 -19.08 0.70 8.31
N VAL A 333 -18.46 1.18 7.22
CA VAL A 333 -19.16 1.49 5.97
C VAL A 333 -18.75 0.49 4.89
N TRP A 334 -19.70 0.04 4.05
CA TRP A 334 -19.43 -0.84 2.91
C TRP A 334 -20.38 -0.60 1.75
N ASN A 335 -19.98 -1.03 0.55
CA ASN A 335 -20.85 -1.09 -0.61
C ASN A 335 -22.04 -2.03 -0.36
N SER A 336 -23.28 -1.52 -0.40
CA SER A 336 -24.50 -2.25 -0.04
C SER A 336 -24.66 -3.64 -0.70
N PRO A 337 -24.22 -3.88 -1.95
CA PRO A 337 -24.27 -5.21 -2.57
C PRO A 337 -23.42 -6.28 -1.88
N LEU A 338 -22.38 -5.91 -1.13
CA LEU A 338 -21.46 -6.84 -0.44
C LEU A 338 -22.09 -7.53 0.76
N ARG A 339 -23.19 -6.99 1.31
CA ARG A 339 -24.02 -7.61 2.36
C ARG A 339 -23.22 -8.12 3.58
N TYR A 340 -22.26 -7.36 4.09
CA TYR A 340 -21.35 -7.77 5.18
C TYR A 340 -22.02 -7.97 6.55
N ARG A 341 -23.28 -7.60 6.74
CA ARG A 341 -23.97 -7.73 8.03
C ARG A 341 -23.89 -9.13 8.64
N PRO A 342 -24.15 -10.26 7.92
CA PRO A 342 -24.00 -11.59 8.50
C PRO A 342 -22.59 -11.92 8.96
N ALA A 343 -21.56 -11.45 8.24
CA ALA A 343 -20.16 -11.61 8.62
C ALA A 343 -19.84 -10.81 9.90
N LEU A 344 -20.31 -9.59 10.03
CA LEU A 344 -20.16 -8.74 11.21
C LEU A 344 -20.86 -9.36 12.43
N GLU A 345 -22.11 -9.86 12.25
CA GLU A 345 -22.85 -10.53 13.34
C GLU A 345 -22.14 -11.79 13.85
N ARG A 346 -21.50 -12.54 12.94
CA ARG A 346 -20.74 -13.75 13.29
C ARG A 346 -19.42 -13.43 13.95
N LEU A 347 -18.65 -12.46 13.42
CA LEU A 347 -17.26 -12.22 13.80
C LEU A 347 -17.11 -11.22 14.96
N VAL A 348 -18.02 -10.25 15.05
CA VAL A 348 -17.96 -9.18 16.07
C VAL A 348 -19.07 -9.35 17.10
N GLY A 349 -20.32 -9.32 16.66
CA GLY A 349 -21.48 -9.44 17.55
C GLY A 349 -22.73 -8.75 17.00
N PRO A 350 -23.71 -8.44 17.85
CA PRO A 350 -24.94 -7.78 17.43
C PRO A 350 -24.68 -6.57 16.56
N THR A 351 -25.29 -6.52 15.36
CA THR A 351 -25.03 -5.50 14.35
C THR A 351 -26.33 -4.83 13.95
N ARG A 352 -26.40 -3.50 14.08
CA ARG A 352 -27.51 -2.70 13.58
C ARG A 352 -27.08 -1.78 12.43
N GLN A 353 -27.96 -1.57 11.49
CA GLN A 353 -27.79 -0.57 10.45
C GLN A 353 -28.06 0.83 11.04
N VAL A 354 -27.15 1.76 10.78
CA VAL A 354 -27.25 3.16 11.22
C VAL A 354 -27.77 4.02 10.09
N ALA A 355 -27.16 3.87 8.90
CA ALA A 355 -27.52 4.63 7.72
C ALA A 355 -27.37 3.80 6.45
N ARG A 356 -28.06 4.23 5.38
CA ARG A 356 -27.91 3.66 4.06
C ARG A 356 -28.26 4.70 2.99
N ASN A 357 -27.48 4.67 1.90
CA ASN A 357 -27.84 5.37 0.66
C ASN A 357 -27.89 4.36 -0.52
N ALA A 358 -28.00 4.84 -1.75
CA ALA A 358 -28.07 3.97 -2.93
C ALA A 358 -26.87 3.03 -3.11
N LYS A 359 -25.68 3.41 -2.63
CA LYS A 359 -24.41 2.67 -2.84
C LYS A 359 -23.85 2.07 -1.56
N PHE A 360 -24.00 2.73 -0.41
CA PHE A 360 -23.32 2.41 0.83
C PHE A 360 -24.28 2.15 2.00
N THR A 361 -23.84 1.28 2.90
CA THR A 361 -24.49 1.00 4.18
C THR A 361 -23.51 1.24 5.31
N VAL A 362 -23.94 1.94 6.37
CA VAL A 362 -23.20 2.11 7.64
C VAL A 362 -23.84 1.24 8.71
N THR A 363 -23.02 0.49 9.42
CA THR A 363 -23.44 -0.31 10.57
C THR A 363 -22.58 -0.04 11.78
N VAL A 364 -23.13 -0.32 12.96
CA VAL A 364 -22.39 -0.49 14.21
C VAL A 364 -22.58 -1.92 14.69
N SER A 365 -21.46 -2.56 15.03
CA SER A 365 -21.41 -3.90 15.64
C SER A 365 -20.82 -3.79 17.04
N THR A 366 -21.52 -4.37 18.02
CA THR A 366 -21.03 -4.37 19.43
C THR A 366 -20.30 -5.68 19.71
N ARG A 367 -19.06 -5.61 20.24
CA ARG A 367 -18.26 -6.78 20.61
C ARG A 367 -18.94 -7.57 21.74
N ARG A 368 -19.10 -8.87 21.55
CA ARG A 368 -19.62 -9.79 22.58
C ARG A 368 -18.68 -9.94 23.75
#